data_4e9f0f2d05ffb0611d819445034c7f6f
#
_entry.id   4e9f0f2d05ffb0611d819445034c7f6f
#
_cell.length_a   1.000
_cell.length_b   1.000
_cell.length_c   1.000
_cell.angle_alpha   90.00
_cell.angle_beta   90.00
_cell.angle_gamma   90.00
#
_symmetry.space_group_name_H-M   'P 1'
#
loop_
_entity.id
_entity.type
_entity.pdbx_description
1 polymer ?
#
loop_
_entity_poly.entity_id
_entity_poly.type
_entity_poly.pdbx_seq_one_letter_code
_entity_poly.pdbx_strand_id
1 'polypeptide(L)'
;PVSATAGGTIAYINARPGLSNYGNYIVMRHNINSFPVYTLYAHLRKISPGIKVGQVKKTGEIIATMGRTSNTRQGISRERAHLHFEICLLANPRFSDWYKTNLPGQRNDHGLWNGQNLIGIDPWKLFRKQHEARTRQQEFSLRRFIQDQPVLCRVLVHSAEFQWAKRHPGLV
;
A
#
# COMPACT_ATOMS: atom_id res chain seq x y z
N PRO A 1 4.61 -4.18 19.17
CA PRO A 1 4.16 -4.98 18.04
C PRO A 1 3.51 -4.12 16.97
N VAL A 2 3.52 -4.63 15.72
CA VAL A 2 2.76 -4.11 14.56
C VAL A 2 1.79 -5.21 14.15
N SER A 3 0.51 -4.86 14.05
CA SER A 3 -0.55 -5.79 13.72
C SER A 3 -1.20 -5.44 12.38
N ALA A 4 -1.74 -6.44 11.69
CA ALA A 4 -2.53 -6.26 10.48
C ALA A 4 -3.79 -5.43 10.78
N THR A 5 -4.00 -4.32 10.07
CA THR A 5 -5.15 -3.42 10.29
C THR A 5 -6.46 -4.01 9.77
N ALA A 6 -6.38 -4.91 8.82
CA ALA A 6 -7.52 -5.63 8.25
C ALA A 6 -7.08 -7.03 7.81
N GLY A 7 -8.04 -7.94 7.67
CA GLY A 7 -7.80 -9.26 7.09
C GLY A 7 -7.28 -9.15 5.65
N GLY A 8 -6.30 -9.97 5.29
CA GLY A 8 -5.69 -9.90 3.96
C GLY A 8 -4.55 -10.89 3.78
N THR A 9 -3.89 -10.80 2.65
CA THR A 9 -2.77 -11.66 2.27
C THR A 9 -1.47 -10.87 2.24
N ILE A 10 -0.39 -11.42 2.78
CA ILE A 10 0.96 -10.83 2.65
C ILE A 10 1.35 -10.86 1.17
N ALA A 11 1.41 -9.69 0.56
CA ALA A 11 1.72 -9.54 -0.86
C ALA A 11 3.23 -9.37 -1.12
N TYR A 12 3.94 -8.75 -0.16
CA TYR A 12 5.36 -8.49 -0.30
C TYR A 12 6.05 -8.32 1.06
N ILE A 13 7.32 -8.67 1.10
CA ILE A 13 8.20 -8.50 2.26
C ILE A 13 9.56 -7.99 1.78
N ASN A 14 10.02 -6.87 2.31
CA ASN A 14 11.41 -6.46 2.25
C ASN A 14 12.07 -6.61 3.62
N ALA A 15 13.02 -7.52 3.73
CA ALA A 15 13.84 -7.73 4.94
C ALA A 15 15.29 -7.22 4.74
N ARG A 16 15.54 -6.43 3.70
CA ARG A 16 16.85 -5.80 3.39
C ARG A 16 16.71 -4.27 3.51
N PRO A 17 16.92 -3.68 4.69
CA PRO A 17 16.59 -2.28 4.93
C PRO A 17 17.38 -1.32 4.05
N GLY A 18 18.59 -1.69 3.64
CA GLY A 18 19.42 -0.87 2.76
C GLY A 18 18.93 -0.71 1.32
N LEU A 19 17.88 -1.44 0.90
CA LEU A 19 17.34 -1.35 -0.45
C LEU A 19 16.19 -0.34 -0.59
N SER A 20 15.66 0.23 0.49
CA SER A 20 14.49 1.09 0.44
C SER A 20 14.50 2.17 1.49
N ASN A 21 13.94 3.34 1.16
CA ASN A 21 13.61 4.38 2.14
C ASN A 21 12.65 3.85 3.21
N TYR A 22 11.76 2.93 2.85
CA TYR A 22 10.87 2.24 3.78
C TYR A 22 11.61 1.30 4.75
N GLY A 23 12.91 1.02 4.50
CA GLY A 23 13.66 0.06 5.29
C GLY A 23 13.09 -1.35 5.16
N ASN A 24 12.93 -2.06 6.28
CA ASN A 24 12.15 -3.28 6.31
C ASN A 24 10.67 -2.93 6.22
N TYR A 25 9.96 -3.55 5.30
CA TYR A 25 8.52 -3.30 5.16
C TYR A 25 7.74 -4.52 4.67
N ILE A 26 6.46 -4.50 4.97
CA ILE A 26 5.47 -5.49 4.53
C ILE A 26 4.39 -4.76 3.74
N VAL A 27 3.95 -5.35 2.63
CA VAL A 27 2.73 -4.96 1.93
C VAL A 27 1.72 -6.09 2.06
N MET A 28 0.50 -5.75 2.49
CA MET A 28 -0.63 -6.67 2.52
C MET A 28 -1.65 -6.27 1.46
N ARG A 29 -2.22 -7.28 0.80
CA ARG A 29 -3.34 -7.11 -0.12
C ARG A 29 -4.65 -7.42 0.60
N HIS A 30 -5.61 -6.53 0.45
CA HIS A 30 -6.97 -6.69 0.93
C HIS A 30 -7.92 -6.69 -0.27
N ASN A 31 -9.02 -7.44 -0.15
CA ASN A 31 -10.09 -7.43 -1.15
C ASN A 31 -11.37 -6.92 -0.46
N ILE A 32 -11.68 -5.65 -0.68
CA ILE A 32 -12.82 -4.98 -0.06
C ILE A 32 -13.89 -4.79 -1.14
N ASN A 33 -14.97 -5.55 -1.06
CA ASN A 33 -16.07 -5.54 -2.04
C ASN A 33 -15.53 -5.70 -3.49
N SER A 34 -14.68 -6.71 -3.70
CA SER A 34 -13.99 -7.00 -4.98
C SER A 34 -13.03 -5.90 -5.46
N PHE A 35 -12.72 -4.92 -4.61
CA PHE A 35 -11.76 -3.87 -4.91
C PHE A 35 -10.42 -4.13 -4.20
N PRO A 36 -9.31 -4.28 -4.93
CA PRO A 36 -8.01 -4.53 -4.33
C PRO A 36 -7.41 -3.25 -3.71
N VAL A 37 -7.12 -3.32 -2.42
CA VAL A 37 -6.45 -2.26 -1.67
C VAL A 37 -5.25 -2.86 -0.97
N TYR A 38 -4.23 -2.06 -0.75
CA TYR A 38 -3.01 -2.50 -0.11
C TYR A 38 -2.71 -1.67 1.13
N THR A 39 -2.16 -2.32 2.15
CA THR A 39 -1.58 -1.61 3.30
C THR A 39 -0.09 -1.85 3.34
N LEU A 40 0.67 -0.80 3.64
CA LEU A 40 2.11 -0.84 3.77
C LEU A 40 2.50 -0.50 5.21
N TYR A 41 3.37 -1.31 5.77
CA TYR A 41 3.93 -1.16 7.12
C TYR A 41 5.44 -1.06 6.99
N ALA A 42 6.03 0.09 7.28
CA ALA A 42 7.45 0.35 7.04
C ALA A 42 8.22 0.76 8.29
N HIS A 43 9.52 0.95 8.13
CA HIS A 43 10.50 1.19 9.18
C HIS A 43 10.53 0.10 10.25
N LEU A 44 10.20 -1.13 9.87
CA LEU A 44 10.09 -2.26 10.80
C LEU A 44 11.48 -2.64 11.33
N ARG A 45 11.56 -2.87 12.65
CA ARG A 45 12.78 -3.43 13.28
C ARG A 45 12.98 -4.87 12.85
N LYS A 46 11.90 -5.66 12.88
CA LYS A 46 11.92 -7.10 12.60
C LYS A 46 10.55 -7.54 12.10
N ILE A 47 10.54 -8.34 11.07
CA ILE A 47 9.36 -9.08 10.61
C ILE A 47 9.17 -10.28 11.53
N SER A 48 7.96 -10.58 11.93
CA SER A 48 7.67 -11.69 12.85
C SER A 48 8.09 -13.02 12.21
N PRO A 49 8.66 -13.96 13.00
CA PRO A 49 9.03 -15.28 12.50
C PRO A 49 7.84 -15.98 11.84
N GLY A 50 8.10 -16.67 10.75
CA GLY A 50 7.07 -17.42 10.03
C GLY A 50 6.16 -16.61 9.11
N ILE A 51 6.30 -15.27 9.06
CA ILE A 51 5.59 -14.45 8.05
C ILE A 51 6.17 -14.71 6.68
N LYS A 52 5.30 -15.07 5.71
CA LYS A 52 5.65 -15.39 4.33
C LYS A 52 4.70 -14.72 3.34
N VAL A 53 5.22 -14.39 2.15
CA VAL A 53 4.39 -13.96 1.02
C VAL A 53 3.37 -15.05 0.69
N GLY A 54 2.14 -14.65 0.39
CA GLY A 54 1.00 -15.54 0.17
C GLY A 54 0.23 -15.94 1.44
N GLN A 55 0.77 -15.68 2.63
CA GLN A 55 0.12 -16.02 3.89
C GLN A 55 -1.08 -15.10 4.16
N VAL A 56 -2.22 -15.70 4.50
CA VAL A 56 -3.40 -14.97 4.96
C VAL A 56 -3.24 -14.57 6.43
N LYS A 57 -3.63 -13.35 6.76
CA LYS A 57 -3.66 -12.81 8.12
C LYS A 57 -5.04 -12.24 8.46
N LYS A 58 -5.44 -12.41 9.71
CA LYS A 58 -6.65 -11.79 10.25
C LYS A 58 -6.32 -10.41 10.82
N THR A 59 -7.34 -9.57 10.93
CA THR A 59 -7.24 -8.28 11.64
C THR A 59 -6.68 -8.50 13.05
N GLY A 60 -5.72 -7.66 13.45
CA GLY A 60 -5.11 -7.72 14.79
C GLY A 60 -3.95 -8.71 14.92
N GLU A 61 -3.73 -9.64 13.99
CA GLU A 61 -2.60 -10.55 14.06
C GLU A 61 -1.26 -9.80 13.94
N ILE A 62 -0.32 -10.12 14.84
CA ILE A 62 1.01 -9.51 14.85
C ILE A 62 1.80 -9.97 13.61
N ILE A 63 2.32 -9.00 12.85
CA ILE A 63 3.10 -9.23 11.64
C ILE A 63 4.55 -8.77 11.77
N ALA A 64 4.84 -7.82 12.68
CA ALA A 64 6.17 -7.25 12.83
C ALA A 64 6.36 -6.54 14.18
N THR A 65 7.56 -6.01 14.37
CA THR A 65 7.89 -5.06 15.44
C THR A 65 8.28 -3.74 14.81
N MET A 66 7.71 -2.63 15.28
CA MET A 66 8.06 -1.27 14.89
C MET A 66 9.56 -1.00 15.14
N GLY A 67 10.14 -0.21 14.26
CA GLY A 67 11.54 0.17 14.36
C GLY A 67 11.84 1.52 13.75
N ARG A 68 13.00 1.60 13.09
CA ARG A 68 13.52 2.80 12.46
C ARG A 68 14.44 2.50 11.27
N THR A 69 14.23 1.38 10.61
CA THR A 69 15.05 0.98 9.47
C THR A 69 14.77 1.87 8.26
N SER A 70 15.81 2.24 7.53
CA SER A 70 15.76 3.05 6.32
C SER A 70 17.11 2.97 5.60
N ASN A 71 17.14 3.23 4.30
CA ASN A 71 18.40 3.41 3.55
C ASN A 71 18.83 4.88 3.44
N THR A 72 18.14 5.82 4.06
CA THR A 72 18.52 7.23 4.04
C THR A 72 19.82 7.43 4.80
N ARG A 73 20.72 8.27 4.27
CA ARG A 73 22.04 8.53 4.88
C ARG A 73 21.94 9.01 6.33
N GLN A 74 20.95 9.82 6.66
CA GLN A 74 20.72 10.33 8.02
C GLN A 74 20.10 9.30 8.96
N GLY A 75 19.51 8.22 8.39
CA GLY A 75 18.74 7.25 9.17
C GLY A 75 17.56 7.90 9.92
N ILE A 76 16.87 7.10 10.72
CA ILE A 76 15.83 7.57 11.64
C ILE A 76 16.40 7.46 13.06
N SER A 77 16.45 8.58 13.80
CA SER A 77 16.93 8.57 15.18
C SER A 77 16.02 7.75 16.08
N ARG A 78 16.48 7.40 17.27
CA ARG A 78 15.68 6.59 18.23
C ARG A 78 14.42 7.33 18.68
N GLU A 79 14.52 8.63 18.90
CA GLU A 79 13.43 9.51 19.33
C GLU A 79 12.37 9.69 18.23
N ARG A 80 12.78 9.52 16.98
CA ARG A 80 11.92 9.61 15.79
C ARG A 80 11.43 8.23 15.30
N ALA A 81 11.67 7.16 16.07
CA ALA A 81 11.19 5.84 15.70
C ALA A 81 9.66 5.83 15.59
N HIS A 82 9.13 5.39 14.46
CA HIS A 82 7.69 5.38 14.18
C HIS A 82 7.34 4.24 13.23
N LEU A 83 6.06 3.88 13.22
CA LEU A 83 5.50 3.07 12.16
C LEU A 83 5.08 4.00 11.01
N HIS A 84 5.67 3.81 9.84
CA HIS A 84 5.15 4.40 8.63
C HIS A 84 4.07 3.46 8.07
N PHE A 85 2.84 3.96 8.06
CA PHE A 85 1.67 3.20 7.63
C PHE A 85 0.99 3.90 6.45
N GLU A 86 0.73 3.13 5.39
CA GLU A 86 0.01 3.62 4.21
C GLU A 86 -1.17 2.72 3.87
N ILE A 87 -2.20 3.32 3.29
CA ILE A 87 -3.24 2.62 2.54
C ILE A 87 -3.08 3.03 1.09
N CYS A 88 -2.92 2.06 0.18
CA CYS A 88 -2.49 2.33 -1.18
C CYS A 88 -3.36 1.61 -2.21
N LEU A 89 -3.38 2.19 -3.42
CA LEU A 89 -3.80 1.55 -4.66
C LEU A 89 -2.56 1.24 -5.49
N LEU A 90 -2.61 0.16 -6.26
CA LEU A 90 -1.56 -0.16 -7.22
C LEU A 90 -1.80 0.60 -8.51
N ALA A 91 -0.87 1.49 -8.89
CA ALA A 91 -1.01 2.34 -10.08
C ALA A 91 -0.92 1.53 -11.37
N ASN A 92 0.10 0.68 -11.48
CA ASN A 92 0.39 -0.06 -12.70
C ASN A 92 0.82 -1.52 -12.39
N PRO A 93 0.03 -2.53 -12.80
CA PRO A 93 0.40 -3.93 -12.59
C PRO A 93 1.56 -4.39 -13.50
N ARG A 94 1.92 -3.60 -14.51
CA ARG A 94 3.08 -3.81 -15.38
C ARG A 94 4.21 -2.81 -15.06
N PHE A 95 4.30 -2.35 -13.83
CA PHE A 95 5.25 -1.32 -13.42
C PHE A 95 6.70 -1.73 -13.67
N SER A 96 7.06 -2.98 -13.48
CA SER A 96 8.42 -3.47 -13.70
C SER A 96 8.85 -3.31 -15.16
N ASP A 97 7.97 -3.62 -16.11
CA ASP A 97 8.23 -3.44 -17.54
C ASP A 97 8.35 -1.96 -17.89
N TRP A 98 7.40 -1.16 -17.40
CA TRP A 98 7.41 0.28 -17.57
C TRP A 98 8.68 0.91 -17.01
N TYR A 99 9.10 0.50 -15.80
CA TYR A 99 10.28 1.02 -15.13
C TYR A 99 11.56 0.75 -15.93
N LYS A 100 11.71 -0.49 -16.42
CA LYS A 100 12.84 -0.89 -17.27
C LYS A 100 12.93 -0.07 -18.54
N THR A 101 11.79 0.25 -19.16
CA THR A 101 11.72 0.99 -20.42
C THR A 101 11.96 2.48 -20.22
N ASN A 102 11.38 3.08 -19.17
CA ASN A 102 11.36 4.54 -19.00
C ASN A 102 12.47 5.07 -18.08
N LEU A 103 13.08 4.20 -17.28
CA LEU A 103 14.16 4.54 -16.35
C LEU A 103 15.36 3.59 -16.53
N PRO A 104 15.93 3.54 -17.75
CA PRO A 104 17.05 2.66 -18.06
C PRO A 104 18.25 2.98 -17.14
N GLY A 105 18.90 1.97 -16.62
CA GLY A 105 20.03 2.13 -15.70
C GLY A 105 19.65 2.33 -14.23
N GLN A 106 18.39 2.57 -13.91
CA GLN A 106 17.94 2.58 -12.53
C GLN A 106 17.47 1.19 -12.08
N ARG A 107 17.69 0.89 -10.79
CA ARG A 107 17.30 -0.42 -10.21
C ARG A 107 15.89 -0.34 -9.64
N ASN A 108 15.06 -1.31 -9.98
CA ASN A 108 13.79 -1.57 -9.32
C ASN A 108 13.90 -2.85 -8.47
N ASP A 109 14.41 -2.70 -7.25
CA ASP A 109 14.64 -3.82 -6.33
C ASP A 109 13.35 -4.41 -5.74
N HIS A 110 12.23 -3.70 -5.90
CA HIS A 110 10.96 -4.03 -5.25
C HIS A 110 9.84 -4.41 -6.24
N GLY A 111 10.13 -4.42 -7.54
CA GLY A 111 9.17 -4.79 -8.58
C GLY A 111 7.89 -3.94 -8.49
N LEU A 112 6.74 -4.60 -8.40
CA LEU A 112 5.43 -3.94 -8.26
C LEU A 112 5.26 -3.14 -6.97
N TRP A 113 6.02 -3.47 -5.94
CA TRP A 113 5.91 -2.92 -4.59
C TRP A 113 6.86 -1.76 -4.32
N ASN A 114 7.42 -1.21 -5.38
CA ASN A 114 8.13 0.05 -5.36
C ASN A 114 7.17 1.20 -4.98
N GLY A 115 7.59 2.09 -4.07
CA GLY A 115 6.75 3.19 -3.61
C GLY A 115 6.22 4.10 -4.72
N GLN A 116 6.93 4.23 -5.85
CA GLN A 116 6.45 4.98 -7.01
C GLN A 116 5.24 4.36 -7.71
N ASN A 117 4.95 3.09 -7.43
CA ASN A 117 3.79 2.38 -7.97
C ASN A 117 2.62 2.28 -6.98
N LEU A 118 2.76 2.85 -5.80
CA LEU A 118 1.76 2.81 -4.74
C LEU A 118 1.16 4.22 -4.58
N ILE A 119 -0.13 4.37 -4.91
CA ILE A 119 -0.86 5.63 -4.75
C ILE A 119 -1.47 5.65 -3.36
N GLY A 120 -0.96 6.51 -2.47
CA GLY A 120 -1.43 6.65 -1.10
C GLY A 120 -2.83 7.24 -1.01
N ILE A 121 -3.61 6.70 -0.09
CA ILE A 121 -4.88 7.24 0.38
C ILE A 121 -4.65 7.71 1.80
N ASP A 122 -5.16 8.89 2.18
CA ASP A 122 -5.04 9.40 3.54
C ASP A 122 -5.74 8.46 4.55
N PRO A 123 -4.99 7.73 5.40
CA PRO A 123 -5.58 6.77 6.32
C PRO A 123 -6.46 7.45 7.37
N TRP A 124 -6.09 8.65 7.81
CA TRP A 124 -6.85 9.42 8.80
C TRP A 124 -8.23 9.77 8.28
N LYS A 125 -8.32 10.33 7.08
CA LYS A 125 -9.61 10.68 6.46
C LYS A 125 -10.47 9.44 6.27
N LEU A 126 -9.86 8.33 5.80
CA LEU A 126 -10.57 7.08 5.56
C LEU A 126 -11.15 6.53 6.87
N PHE A 127 -10.34 6.36 7.91
CA PHE A 127 -10.80 5.80 9.18
C PHE A 127 -11.81 6.71 9.87
N ARG A 128 -11.65 8.03 9.78
CA ARG A 128 -12.62 8.97 10.31
C ARG A 128 -13.98 8.83 9.60
N LYS A 129 -13.99 8.75 8.27
CA LYS A 129 -15.23 8.58 7.51
C LYS A 129 -15.90 7.23 7.78
N GLN A 130 -15.11 6.17 7.92
CA GLN A 130 -15.63 4.86 8.32
C GLN A 130 -16.25 4.90 9.73
N HIS A 131 -15.60 5.56 10.67
CA HIS A 131 -16.11 5.73 12.04
C HIS A 131 -17.41 6.55 12.05
N GLU A 132 -17.46 7.70 11.33
CA GLU A 132 -18.66 8.53 11.19
C GLU A 132 -19.83 7.73 10.62
N ALA A 133 -19.61 6.95 9.56
CA ALA A 133 -20.63 6.10 8.96
C ALA A 133 -21.16 5.05 9.97
N ARG A 134 -20.24 4.37 10.68
CA ARG A 134 -20.60 3.39 11.70
C ARG A 134 -21.43 4.00 12.84
N THR A 135 -21.05 5.18 13.33
CA THR A 135 -21.77 5.90 14.39
C THR A 135 -23.19 6.28 13.97
N ARG A 136 -23.37 6.60 12.68
CA ARG A 136 -24.68 6.93 12.10
C ARG A 136 -25.45 5.71 11.59
N GLN A 137 -24.95 4.50 11.82
CA GLN A 137 -25.50 3.25 11.29
C GLN A 137 -25.68 3.26 9.76
N GLN A 138 -24.75 3.92 9.06
CA GLN A 138 -24.70 4.02 7.60
C GLN A 138 -23.65 3.06 7.03
N GLU A 139 -23.91 2.57 5.83
CA GLU A 139 -22.92 1.76 5.11
C GLU A 139 -21.75 2.64 4.64
N PHE A 140 -20.52 2.17 4.86
CA PHE A 140 -19.31 2.80 4.34
C PHE A 140 -18.85 2.11 3.06
N SER A 141 -18.76 2.86 1.97
CA SER A 141 -18.21 2.37 0.70
C SER A 141 -16.83 2.98 0.46
N LEU A 142 -15.79 2.12 0.44
CA LEU A 142 -14.43 2.56 0.11
C LEU A 142 -14.34 3.11 -1.32
N ARG A 143 -15.03 2.47 -2.28
CA ARG A 143 -15.08 2.95 -3.67
C ARG A 143 -15.59 4.38 -3.73
N ARG A 144 -16.73 4.65 -3.10
CA ARG A 144 -17.32 6.00 -3.06
C ARG A 144 -16.39 7.01 -2.38
N PHE A 145 -15.79 6.60 -1.26
CA PHE A 145 -14.79 7.44 -0.57
C PHE A 145 -13.64 7.85 -1.51
N ILE A 146 -13.13 6.92 -2.34
CA ILE A 146 -12.05 7.22 -3.31
C ILE A 146 -12.54 8.14 -4.42
N GLN A 147 -13.75 7.90 -4.95
CA GLN A 147 -14.35 8.73 -6.00
C GLN A 147 -14.63 10.18 -5.54
N ASP A 148 -14.95 10.36 -4.26
CA ASP A 148 -15.22 11.66 -3.66
C ASP A 148 -13.94 12.47 -3.31
N GLN A 149 -12.73 11.89 -3.52
CA GLN A 149 -11.48 12.63 -3.28
C GLN A 149 -11.29 13.72 -4.36
N PRO A 150 -10.59 14.82 -4.03
CA PRO A 150 -10.23 15.84 -5.00
C PRO A 150 -9.50 15.23 -6.20
N VAL A 151 -9.92 15.61 -7.39
CA VAL A 151 -9.30 15.12 -8.65
C VAL A 151 -7.96 15.80 -8.83
N LEU A 152 -6.87 15.02 -8.88
CA LEU A 152 -5.54 15.52 -9.17
C LEU A 152 -5.37 15.93 -10.64
N CYS A 153 -5.89 15.09 -11.55
CA CYS A 153 -5.92 15.35 -12.98
C CYS A 153 -7.08 14.58 -13.63
N ARG A 154 -7.46 14.99 -14.83
CA ARG A 154 -8.37 14.25 -15.69
C ARG A 154 -7.61 13.78 -16.91
N VAL A 155 -7.73 12.51 -17.24
CA VAL A 155 -7.09 11.91 -18.41
C VAL A 155 -8.18 11.46 -19.39
N LEU A 156 -8.14 11.98 -20.60
CA LEU A 156 -8.98 11.49 -21.70
C LEU A 156 -8.25 10.35 -22.40
N VAL A 157 -8.85 9.18 -22.42
CA VAL A 157 -8.30 8.01 -23.11
C VAL A 157 -9.19 7.67 -24.31
N HIS A 158 -8.63 7.70 -25.51
CA HIS A 158 -9.37 7.46 -26.75
C HIS A 158 -9.60 5.95 -27.05
N SER A 159 -9.23 5.07 -26.14
CA SER A 159 -9.36 3.63 -26.34
C SER A 159 -10.04 2.95 -25.16
N ALA A 160 -11.17 2.29 -25.44
CA ALA A 160 -11.82 1.39 -24.49
C ALA A 160 -10.96 0.14 -24.16
N GLU A 161 -9.94 -0.12 -24.98
CA GLU A 161 -8.99 -1.22 -24.83
C GLU A 161 -7.95 -0.96 -23.72
N PHE A 162 -7.97 0.24 -23.11
CA PHE A 162 -7.08 0.60 -22.02
C PHE A 162 -7.25 -0.38 -20.84
N GLN A 163 -6.16 -1.01 -20.44
CA GLN A 163 -6.19 -2.13 -19.49
C GLN A 163 -6.79 -1.77 -18.12
N TRP A 164 -6.66 -0.53 -17.70
CA TRP A 164 -7.25 -0.06 -16.46
C TRP A 164 -8.79 0.03 -16.59
N ALA A 165 -9.28 0.58 -17.71
CA ALA A 165 -10.71 0.68 -18.01
C ALA A 165 -11.35 -0.72 -18.06
N LYS A 166 -10.71 -1.69 -18.73
CA LYS A 166 -11.18 -3.09 -18.78
C LYS A 166 -11.30 -3.74 -17.41
N ARG A 167 -10.42 -3.39 -16.47
CA ARG A 167 -10.45 -3.94 -15.10
C ARG A 167 -11.43 -3.23 -14.17
N HIS A 168 -11.84 -2.04 -14.53
CA HIS A 168 -12.70 -1.19 -13.71
C HIS A 168 -13.82 -0.56 -14.55
N PRO A 169 -14.67 -1.37 -15.23
CA PRO A 169 -15.66 -0.87 -16.18
C PRO A 169 -16.71 0.05 -15.55
N GLY A 170 -16.86 0.03 -14.23
CA GLY A 170 -17.77 0.91 -13.50
C GLY A 170 -17.14 2.21 -13.00
N LEU A 171 -15.89 2.52 -13.42
CA LEU A 171 -15.18 3.75 -13.06
C LEU A 171 -14.86 4.63 -14.28
N VAL A 172 -15.31 4.20 -15.47
CA VAL A 172 -15.11 4.88 -16.76
C VAL A 172 -16.45 5.39 -17.26
#